data_d3cc755ea634110e0b2d4b4afa79d807
#
_entry.id   d3cc755ea634110e0b2d4b4afa79d807
#
_cell.length_a   1.000
_cell.length_b   1.000
_cell.length_c   1.000
_cell.angle_alpha   90.00
_cell.angle_beta   90.00
_cell.angle_gamma   90.00
#
_symmetry.space_group_name_H-M   'P 1'
#
loop_
_entity.id
_entity.type
_entity.pdbx_description
1 polymer ?
#
loop_
_entity_poly.entity_id
_entity_poly.type
_entity_poly.pdbx_seq_one_letter_code
_entity_poly.pdbx_strand_id
1 'polypeptide(L)'
;MTTLPAGALLEGDVRPDADAIVVLLHGASVGESGSTSWCAPAPWRMRWFARAIRVRSRRRIAVLRLRNPDRGWPVVFPRALSDAKEALDHIAGIAPNARVALVGHSNGGRVALSLCSDTRVAAVAALAPWIEDGDRFAGRRGQPVLLMHGALDRRTDPRDTLELAALLRRQGCVVDSETVAGDIHSMLARPRYWHRRVADFVVSQFSSAA
;
A
#
# COMPACT_ATOMS: atom_id res chain seq x y z
N MET A 1 -0.71 8.98 17.34
CA MET A 1 -0.43 7.54 17.11
C MET A 1 -1.49 6.76 17.84
N THR A 2 -2.20 5.88 17.14
CA THR A 2 -3.34 5.11 17.67
C THR A 2 -3.00 3.63 17.68
N THR A 3 -3.31 2.94 18.78
CA THR A 3 -3.26 1.47 18.86
C THR A 3 -4.61 0.93 18.42
N LEU A 4 -4.62 0.07 17.41
CA LEU A 4 -5.83 -0.63 16.96
C LEU A 4 -6.15 -1.83 17.87
N PRO A 5 -7.40 -2.33 17.87
CA PRO A 5 -7.84 -3.39 18.78
C PRO A 5 -6.95 -4.63 18.78
N ALA A 6 -6.48 -5.08 17.62
CA ALA A 6 -5.59 -6.23 17.52
C ALA A 6 -4.10 -5.89 17.78
N GLY A 7 -3.77 -4.68 18.22
CA GLY A 7 -2.42 -4.28 18.63
C GLY A 7 -1.55 -3.68 17.53
N ALA A 8 -2.06 -3.55 16.30
CA ALA A 8 -1.37 -2.79 15.26
C ALA A 8 -1.31 -1.30 15.61
N LEU A 9 -0.29 -0.60 15.15
CA LEU A 9 -0.12 0.83 15.40
C LEU A 9 -0.34 1.64 14.12
N LEU A 10 -1.25 2.61 14.22
CA LEU A 10 -1.52 3.57 13.16
C LEU A 10 -0.86 4.91 13.52
N GLU A 11 0.15 5.32 12.72
CA GLU A 11 0.83 6.60 12.87
C GLU A 11 0.25 7.62 11.88
N GLY A 12 -0.08 8.78 12.38
CA GLY A 12 -0.71 9.89 11.68
C GLY A 12 -2.06 10.22 12.31
N ASP A 13 -2.64 11.32 11.86
CA ASP A 13 -3.89 11.82 12.40
C ASP A 13 -4.99 11.75 11.33
N VAL A 14 -6.14 11.23 11.73
CA VAL A 14 -7.39 11.27 10.96
C VAL A 14 -8.23 12.41 11.50
N ARG A 15 -8.60 13.34 10.63
CA ARG A 15 -9.51 14.42 10.99
C ARG A 15 -10.90 14.11 10.46
N PRO A 16 -11.97 14.47 11.19
CA PRO A 16 -13.36 14.23 10.75
C PRO A 16 -13.71 14.87 9.39
N ASP A 17 -13.03 15.96 9.05
CA ASP A 17 -13.19 16.71 7.79
C ASP A 17 -12.23 16.27 6.67
N ALA A 18 -11.53 15.15 6.85
CA ALA A 18 -10.60 14.66 5.84
C ALA A 18 -11.33 14.04 4.65
N ASP A 19 -11.12 14.59 3.45
CA ASP A 19 -11.70 14.06 2.20
C ASP A 19 -10.84 12.98 1.56
N ALA A 20 -9.53 12.99 1.84
CA ALA A 20 -8.54 12.12 1.23
C ALA A 20 -7.53 11.60 2.26
N ILE A 21 -7.40 10.28 2.31
CA ILE A 21 -6.51 9.58 3.24
C ILE A 21 -5.70 8.55 2.48
N VAL A 22 -4.44 8.40 2.85
CA VAL A 22 -3.58 7.32 2.36
C VAL A 22 -3.10 6.47 3.52
N VAL A 23 -3.23 5.16 3.41
CA VAL A 23 -2.66 4.21 4.36
C VAL A 23 -1.48 3.49 3.70
N LEU A 24 -0.32 3.58 4.34
CA LEU A 24 0.91 2.94 3.91
C LEU A 24 1.12 1.62 4.65
N LEU A 25 1.29 0.54 3.90
CA LEU A 25 1.42 -0.83 4.38
C LEU A 25 2.84 -1.35 4.09
N HIS A 26 3.57 -1.72 5.12
CA HIS A 26 4.94 -2.21 4.97
C HIS A 26 5.00 -3.70 4.62
N GLY A 27 6.16 -4.14 4.12
CA GLY A 27 6.45 -5.56 3.89
C GLY A 27 6.72 -6.33 5.18
N ALA A 28 6.80 -7.65 5.03
CA ALA A 28 7.22 -8.57 6.10
C ALA A 28 8.67 -9.03 5.89
N SER A 29 9.29 -9.55 6.95
CA SER A 29 10.59 -10.22 6.89
C SER A 29 10.39 -11.72 6.83
N VAL A 30 11.09 -12.40 5.92
CA VAL A 30 11.05 -13.87 5.82
C VAL A 30 11.94 -14.46 6.90
N GLY A 31 11.43 -15.44 7.66
CA GLY A 31 12.19 -16.21 8.64
C GLY A 31 12.49 -15.47 9.96
N GLU A 32 12.02 -14.25 10.16
CA GLU A 32 12.16 -13.52 11.41
C GLU A 32 10.92 -13.68 12.31
N SER A 33 11.13 -14.07 13.56
CA SER A 33 10.10 -14.04 14.62
C SER A 33 10.28 -12.78 15.48
N GLY A 34 9.21 -12.33 16.13
CA GLY A 34 9.23 -11.22 17.08
C GLY A 34 8.46 -9.99 16.63
N SER A 35 8.54 -8.92 17.42
CA SER A 35 7.80 -7.68 17.19
C SER A 35 8.45 -6.78 16.14
N THR A 36 7.62 -6.10 15.37
CA THR A 36 8.07 -5.11 14.39
C THR A 36 8.33 -3.76 15.08
N SER A 37 9.45 -3.12 14.76
CA SER A 37 9.76 -1.76 15.21
C SER A 37 9.56 -0.76 14.06
N TRP A 38 9.24 0.51 14.37
CA TRP A 38 9.24 1.61 13.38
C TRP A 38 10.61 1.84 12.73
N CYS A 39 11.70 1.45 13.43
CA CYS A 39 13.07 1.51 12.91
C CYS A 39 13.46 0.30 12.06
N ALA A 40 12.64 -0.75 12.02
CA ALA A 40 12.88 -1.90 11.14
C ALA A 40 12.85 -1.46 9.66
N PRO A 41 13.66 -2.08 8.79
CA PRO A 41 13.83 -1.63 7.39
C PRO A 41 12.51 -1.51 6.61
N ALA A 42 11.55 -2.40 6.83
CA ALA A 42 10.30 -2.39 6.10
C ALA A 42 9.37 -1.22 6.51
N PRO A 43 9.01 -1.00 7.80
CA PRO A 43 8.25 0.19 8.20
C PRO A 43 9.03 1.49 7.96
N TRP A 44 10.36 1.49 8.16
CA TRP A 44 11.19 2.67 7.95
C TRP A 44 11.16 3.14 6.49
N ARG A 45 11.18 2.22 5.52
CA ARG A 45 11.09 2.53 4.08
C ARG A 45 9.82 3.30 3.75
N MET A 46 8.69 2.95 4.35
CA MET A 46 7.41 3.59 4.06
C MET A 46 7.34 5.07 4.51
N ARG A 47 8.22 5.51 5.41
CA ARG A 47 8.29 6.93 5.83
C ARG A 47 8.65 7.87 4.67
N TRP A 48 9.47 7.40 3.73
CA TRP A 48 9.88 8.21 2.58
C TRP A 48 8.74 8.38 1.57
N PHE A 49 7.93 7.34 1.37
CA PHE A 49 6.69 7.46 0.61
C PHE A 49 5.72 8.42 1.30
N ALA A 50 5.54 8.29 2.63
CA ALA A 50 4.73 9.22 3.41
C ALA A 50 5.18 10.68 3.22
N ARG A 51 6.50 10.93 3.31
CA ARG A 51 7.06 12.26 3.08
C ARG A 51 6.78 12.77 1.66
N ALA A 52 7.01 11.94 0.66
CA ALA A 52 6.80 12.30 -0.74
C ALA A 52 5.33 12.69 -1.02
N ILE A 53 4.38 11.89 -0.54
CA ILE A 53 2.95 12.16 -0.68
C ILE A 53 2.56 13.45 0.05
N ARG A 54 3.02 13.66 1.30
CA ARG A 54 2.74 14.89 2.06
C ARG A 54 3.25 16.14 1.35
N VAL A 55 4.46 16.08 0.82
CA VAL A 55 5.05 17.21 0.07
C VAL A 55 4.29 17.46 -1.23
N ARG A 56 4.03 16.40 -2.01
CA ARG A 56 3.39 16.49 -3.32
C ARG A 56 1.94 16.95 -3.24
N SER A 57 1.23 16.53 -2.22
CA SER A 57 -0.15 16.94 -1.94
C SER A 57 -0.27 18.31 -1.24
N ARG A 58 0.86 18.96 -0.95
CA ARG A 58 0.87 20.17 -0.10
C ARG A 58 0.12 19.96 1.22
N ARG A 59 0.24 18.76 1.81
CA ARG A 59 -0.42 18.31 3.04
C ARG A 59 -1.96 18.29 2.99
N ARG A 60 -2.56 18.28 1.81
CA ARG A 60 -4.02 18.17 1.65
C ARG A 60 -4.54 16.75 1.87
N ILE A 61 -3.66 15.73 1.73
CA ILE A 61 -3.97 14.33 1.95
C ILE A 61 -3.44 13.92 3.32
N ALA A 62 -4.29 13.34 4.16
CA ALA A 62 -3.87 12.72 5.40
C ALA A 62 -3.08 11.44 5.08
N VAL A 63 -1.89 11.29 5.64
CA VAL A 63 -1.02 10.15 5.37
C VAL A 63 -0.75 9.38 6.64
N LEU A 64 -1.25 8.15 6.67
CA LEU A 64 -1.13 7.22 7.77
C LEU A 64 -0.12 6.12 7.43
N ARG A 65 0.59 5.60 8.42
CA ARG A 65 1.41 4.40 8.29
C ARG A 65 0.92 3.35 9.25
N LEU A 66 0.59 2.18 8.75
CA LEU A 66 0.22 1.03 9.57
C LEU A 66 1.47 0.22 9.89
N ARG A 67 1.68 -0.10 11.15
CA ARG A 67 2.72 -1.01 11.63
C ARG A 67 2.06 -2.24 12.24
N ASN A 68 2.21 -3.35 11.55
CA ASN A 68 1.81 -4.65 12.09
C ASN A 68 2.72 -5.04 13.25
N PRO A 69 2.19 -5.65 14.32
CA PRO A 69 2.99 -6.01 15.49
C PRO A 69 4.02 -7.10 15.18
N ASP A 70 3.68 -8.05 14.30
CA ASP A 70 4.49 -9.22 14.02
C ASP A 70 5.38 -9.06 12.80
N ARG A 71 6.57 -9.70 12.81
CA ARG A 71 7.57 -9.67 11.75
C ARG A 71 7.47 -10.83 10.76
N GLY A 72 7.04 -11.99 11.22
CA GLY A 72 7.33 -13.28 10.58
C GLY A 72 6.31 -13.77 9.57
N TRP A 73 6.81 -14.34 8.50
CA TRP A 73 6.08 -15.12 7.51
C TRP A 73 6.02 -16.61 7.91
N PRO A 74 4.95 -17.41 7.66
CA PRO A 74 3.76 -17.13 6.84
C PRO A 74 2.56 -16.55 7.61
N VAL A 75 2.62 -16.45 8.93
CA VAL A 75 1.50 -16.04 9.80
C VAL A 75 1.11 -14.57 9.60
N VAL A 76 2.02 -13.77 9.05
CA VAL A 76 1.86 -12.30 8.95
C VAL A 76 0.77 -11.87 7.98
N PHE A 77 0.52 -12.61 6.89
CA PHE A 77 -0.43 -12.11 5.88
C PHE A 77 -1.87 -12.03 6.40
N PRO A 78 -2.47 -13.09 7.00
CA PRO A 78 -3.83 -13.00 7.53
C PRO A 78 -3.96 -11.93 8.61
N ARG A 79 -2.92 -11.79 9.46
CA ARG A 79 -2.88 -10.79 10.51
C ARG A 79 -2.78 -9.37 9.91
N ALA A 80 -1.86 -9.14 8.99
CA ALA A 80 -1.69 -7.84 8.33
C ALA A 80 -2.95 -7.42 7.56
N LEU A 81 -3.67 -8.38 6.97
CA LEU A 81 -4.95 -8.12 6.32
C LEU A 81 -6.02 -7.70 7.34
N SER A 82 -6.08 -8.37 8.49
CA SER A 82 -6.98 -7.98 9.60
C SER A 82 -6.65 -6.59 10.12
N ASP A 83 -5.37 -6.31 10.41
CA ASP A 83 -4.91 -5.02 10.89
C ASP A 83 -5.24 -3.88 9.89
N ALA A 84 -5.13 -4.14 8.59
CA ALA A 84 -5.49 -3.16 7.57
C ALA A 84 -7.00 -2.92 7.49
N LYS A 85 -7.84 -3.95 7.68
CA LYS A 85 -9.30 -3.79 7.80
C LYS A 85 -9.67 -2.96 9.03
N GLU A 86 -9.07 -3.25 10.19
CA GLU A 86 -9.28 -2.46 11.41
C GLU A 86 -8.87 -0.98 11.22
N ALA A 87 -7.79 -0.72 10.46
CA ALA A 87 -7.40 0.64 10.13
C ALA A 87 -8.46 1.34 9.25
N LEU A 88 -9.05 0.63 8.28
CA LEU A 88 -10.15 1.16 7.47
C LEU A 88 -11.41 1.40 8.31
N ASP A 89 -11.74 0.51 9.25
CA ASP A 89 -12.88 0.67 10.16
C ASP A 89 -12.67 1.88 11.09
N HIS A 90 -11.47 2.04 11.63
CA HIS A 90 -11.10 3.19 12.44
C HIS A 90 -11.22 4.52 11.65
N ILE A 91 -10.74 4.54 10.41
CA ILE A 91 -10.86 5.71 9.53
C ILE A 91 -12.34 6.02 9.26
N ALA A 92 -13.14 5.02 8.91
CA ALA A 92 -14.55 5.18 8.61
C ALA A 92 -15.35 5.70 9.83
N GLY A 93 -14.95 5.31 11.04
CA GLY A 93 -15.56 5.80 12.27
C GLY A 93 -15.30 7.28 12.57
N ILE A 94 -14.20 7.85 12.05
CA ILE A 94 -13.83 9.27 12.26
C ILE A 94 -14.19 10.12 11.05
N ALA A 95 -13.91 9.65 9.84
CA ALA A 95 -14.10 10.37 8.58
C ALA A 95 -14.85 9.48 7.58
N PRO A 96 -16.17 9.29 7.75
CA PRO A 96 -16.96 8.32 6.99
C PRO A 96 -17.03 8.61 5.49
N ASN A 97 -16.82 9.86 5.09
CA ASN A 97 -16.83 10.28 3.69
C ASN A 97 -15.45 10.30 3.05
N ALA A 98 -14.38 10.01 3.81
CA ALA A 98 -13.03 10.06 3.29
C ALA A 98 -12.80 8.97 2.24
N ARG A 99 -12.20 9.38 1.12
CA ARG A 99 -11.71 8.44 0.10
C ARG A 99 -10.33 7.93 0.53
N VAL A 100 -10.16 6.61 0.61
CA VAL A 100 -8.90 6.00 1.08
C VAL A 100 -8.12 5.42 -0.09
N ALA A 101 -6.83 5.73 -0.20
CA ALA A 101 -5.90 4.99 -1.04
C ALA A 101 -4.99 4.09 -0.18
N LEU A 102 -4.71 2.88 -0.67
CA LEU A 102 -3.73 1.98 -0.06
C LEU A 102 -2.44 2.00 -0.87
N VAL A 103 -1.31 2.13 -0.19
CA VAL A 103 0.02 2.00 -0.80
C VAL A 103 0.79 0.93 -0.05
N GLY A 104 1.10 -0.18 -0.70
CA GLY A 104 1.73 -1.32 -0.06
C GLY A 104 3.01 -1.79 -0.74
N HIS A 105 3.99 -2.22 0.05
CA HIS A 105 5.23 -2.83 -0.45
C HIS A 105 5.29 -4.30 -0.07
N SER A 106 5.68 -5.18 -1.00
CA SER A 106 5.88 -6.61 -0.76
C SER A 106 4.60 -7.25 -0.17
N ASN A 107 4.64 -7.83 1.02
CA ASN A 107 3.45 -8.33 1.72
C ASN A 107 2.38 -7.24 1.94
N GLY A 108 2.78 -6.00 2.24
CA GLY A 108 1.86 -4.86 2.29
C GLY A 108 1.18 -4.58 0.94
N GLY A 109 1.87 -4.84 -0.17
CA GLY A 109 1.31 -4.80 -1.52
C GLY A 109 0.25 -5.88 -1.73
N ARG A 110 0.51 -7.11 -1.26
CA ARG A 110 -0.47 -8.21 -1.25
C ARG A 110 -1.73 -7.84 -0.46
N VAL A 111 -1.55 -7.26 0.74
CA VAL A 111 -2.66 -6.78 1.57
C VAL A 111 -3.46 -5.69 0.86
N ALA A 112 -2.80 -4.70 0.27
CA ALA A 112 -3.47 -3.63 -0.47
C ALA A 112 -4.30 -4.17 -1.65
N LEU A 113 -3.76 -5.13 -2.39
CA LEU A 113 -4.44 -5.80 -3.49
C LEU A 113 -5.63 -6.64 -3.03
N SER A 114 -5.51 -7.32 -1.88
CA SER A 114 -6.60 -8.11 -1.29
C SER A 114 -7.79 -7.24 -0.83
N LEU A 115 -7.53 -5.97 -0.55
CA LEU A 115 -8.55 -4.97 -0.19
C LEU A 115 -8.99 -4.11 -1.37
N CYS A 116 -8.52 -4.42 -2.59
CA CYS A 116 -8.82 -3.61 -3.77
C CYS A 116 -10.33 -3.52 -4.04
N SER A 117 -11.10 -4.59 -3.81
CA SER A 117 -12.56 -4.59 -3.98
C SER A 117 -13.34 -3.94 -2.83
N ASP A 118 -12.71 -3.61 -1.70
CA ASP A 118 -13.37 -2.91 -0.60
C ASP A 118 -13.88 -1.54 -1.06
N THR A 119 -15.16 -1.25 -0.78
CA THR A 119 -15.81 -0.01 -1.25
C THR A 119 -15.20 1.26 -0.69
N ARG A 120 -14.56 1.19 0.47
CA ARG A 120 -13.84 2.30 1.11
C ARG A 120 -12.52 2.63 0.41
N VAL A 121 -11.96 1.66 -0.36
CA VAL A 121 -10.66 1.82 -1.03
C VAL A 121 -10.86 2.43 -2.41
N ALA A 122 -10.49 3.69 -2.57
CA ALA A 122 -10.64 4.44 -3.81
C ALA A 122 -9.53 4.11 -4.84
N ALA A 123 -8.31 3.81 -4.37
CA ALA A 123 -7.17 3.50 -5.24
C ALA A 123 -6.16 2.60 -4.53
N VAL A 124 -5.39 1.84 -5.30
CA VAL A 124 -4.33 0.97 -4.78
C VAL A 124 -3.01 1.21 -5.53
N ALA A 125 -1.91 1.32 -4.78
CA ALA A 125 -0.56 1.24 -5.33
C ALA A 125 0.18 0.05 -4.67
N ALA A 126 0.53 -0.97 -5.46
CA ALA A 126 1.27 -2.13 -4.98
C ALA A 126 2.68 -2.15 -5.57
N LEU A 127 3.69 -2.18 -4.69
CA LEU A 127 5.10 -2.03 -4.99
C LEU A 127 5.80 -3.35 -4.72
N ALA A 128 6.36 -3.97 -5.76
CA ALA A 128 6.95 -5.30 -5.70
C ALA A 128 6.08 -6.26 -4.84
N PRO A 129 4.77 -6.42 -5.17
CA PRO A 129 3.85 -7.17 -4.33
C PRO A 129 4.30 -8.63 -4.22
N TRP A 130 4.08 -9.20 -3.04
CA TRP A 130 4.22 -10.63 -2.85
C TRP A 130 2.93 -11.30 -3.34
N ILE A 131 3.02 -12.11 -4.37
CA ILE A 131 1.89 -12.83 -4.95
C ILE A 131 2.15 -14.32 -4.76
N GLU A 132 1.16 -15.06 -4.26
CA GLU A 132 1.23 -16.50 -4.07
C GLU A 132 0.21 -17.24 -4.92
N ASP A 133 0.51 -18.48 -5.21
CA ASP A 133 -0.44 -19.39 -5.84
C ASP A 133 -1.73 -19.46 -5.00
N GLY A 134 -2.85 -19.30 -5.68
CA GLY A 134 -4.15 -19.30 -5.02
C GLY A 134 -4.66 -17.94 -4.55
N ASP A 135 -3.85 -16.87 -4.59
CA ASP A 135 -4.34 -15.52 -4.33
C ASP A 135 -5.47 -15.15 -5.31
N ARG A 136 -6.49 -14.49 -4.78
CA ARG A 136 -7.62 -14.00 -5.56
C ARG A 136 -7.74 -12.50 -5.34
N PHE A 137 -7.25 -11.73 -6.32
CA PHE A 137 -7.38 -10.28 -6.30
C PHE A 137 -8.54 -9.86 -7.20
N ALA A 138 -9.41 -9.04 -6.65
CA ALA A 138 -10.53 -8.48 -7.37
C ALA A 138 -10.52 -6.96 -7.25
N GLY A 139 -10.67 -6.28 -8.39
CA GLY A 139 -10.84 -4.85 -8.44
C GLY A 139 -12.24 -4.47 -8.94
N ARG A 140 -12.61 -3.23 -8.72
CA ARG A 140 -13.88 -2.68 -9.23
C ARG A 140 -13.66 -1.98 -10.57
N ARG A 141 -14.67 -1.99 -11.43
CA ARG A 141 -14.63 -1.27 -12.70
C ARG A 141 -14.30 0.21 -12.46
N GLY A 142 -13.33 0.72 -13.22
CA GLY A 142 -12.84 2.10 -13.13
C GLY A 142 -11.92 2.37 -11.96
N GLN A 143 -11.65 1.39 -11.09
CA GLN A 143 -10.76 1.60 -9.94
C GLN A 143 -9.30 1.78 -10.38
N PRO A 144 -8.66 2.88 -9.95
CA PRO A 144 -7.25 3.13 -10.24
C PRO A 144 -6.34 2.17 -9.47
N VAL A 145 -5.41 1.54 -10.19
CA VAL A 145 -4.40 0.66 -9.61
C VAL A 145 -3.03 0.98 -10.24
N LEU A 146 -2.04 1.23 -9.40
CA LEU A 146 -0.64 1.33 -9.80
C LEU A 146 0.09 0.05 -9.36
N LEU A 147 0.73 -0.63 -10.30
CA LEU A 147 1.60 -1.78 -10.03
C LEU A 147 3.02 -1.43 -10.46
N MET A 148 3.97 -1.50 -9.53
CA MET A 148 5.39 -1.26 -9.84
C MET A 148 6.26 -2.41 -9.36
N HIS A 149 7.24 -2.82 -10.17
CA HIS A 149 8.16 -3.90 -9.81
C HIS A 149 9.59 -3.58 -10.27
N GLY A 150 10.59 -3.95 -9.48
CA GLY A 150 12.00 -3.83 -9.89
C GLY A 150 12.36 -4.93 -10.88
N ALA A 151 12.98 -4.59 -12.01
CA ALA A 151 13.34 -5.56 -13.05
C ALA A 151 14.34 -6.63 -12.58
N LEU A 152 15.13 -6.33 -11.55
CA LEU A 152 16.13 -7.22 -10.98
C LEU A 152 15.69 -7.80 -9.62
N ASP A 153 14.38 -7.77 -9.32
CA ASP A 153 13.84 -8.40 -8.12
C ASP A 153 14.06 -9.92 -8.19
N ARG A 154 14.61 -10.47 -7.10
CA ARG A 154 14.85 -11.91 -6.93
C ARG A 154 14.08 -12.50 -5.74
N ARG A 155 13.25 -11.69 -5.08
CA ARG A 155 12.41 -12.13 -3.96
C ARG A 155 10.98 -12.43 -4.41
N THR A 156 10.50 -11.62 -5.33
CA THR A 156 9.19 -11.74 -5.98
C THR A 156 9.39 -11.62 -7.49
N ASP A 157 8.55 -12.29 -8.27
CA ASP A 157 8.70 -12.30 -9.72
C ASP A 157 7.98 -11.09 -10.36
N PRO A 158 8.69 -10.24 -11.13
CA PRO A 158 8.05 -9.16 -11.88
C PRO A 158 6.98 -9.64 -12.86
N ARG A 159 7.07 -10.88 -13.36
CA ARG A 159 6.08 -11.46 -14.28
C ARG A 159 4.73 -11.63 -13.62
N ASP A 160 4.67 -12.05 -12.36
CA ASP A 160 3.42 -12.19 -11.60
C ASP A 160 2.68 -10.85 -11.52
N THR A 161 3.43 -9.75 -11.37
CA THR A 161 2.86 -8.39 -11.37
C THR A 161 2.28 -8.00 -12.73
N LEU A 162 2.92 -8.38 -13.83
CA LEU A 162 2.42 -8.12 -15.18
C LEU A 162 1.16 -8.95 -15.49
N GLU A 163 1.14 -10.21 -15.07
CA GLU A 163 -0.04 -11.08 -15.20
C GLU A 163 -1.22 -10.56 -14.37
N LEU A 164 -0.95 -10.11 -13.14
CA LEU A 164 -1.95 -9.46 -12.31
C LEU A 164 -2.46 -8.16 -12.95
N ALA A 165 -1.59 -7.35 -13.56
CA ALA A 165 -2.01 -6.15 -14.27
C ALA A 165 -2.99 -6.48 -15.41
N ALA A 166 -2.71 -7.54 -16.17
CA ALA A 166 -3.60 -8.01 -17.24
C ALA A 166 -4.94 -8.51 -16.66
N LEU A 167 -4.92 -9.25 -15.55
CA LEU A 167 -6.13 -9.73 -14.87
C LEU A 167 -7.01 -8.55 -14.42
N LEU A 168 -6.45 -7.58 -13.71
CA LEU A 168 -7.21 -6.44 -13.19
C LEU A 168 -7.77 -5.56 -14.32
N ARG A 169 -7.03 -5.39 -15.43
CA ARG A 169 -7.56 -4.71 -16.63
C ARG A 169 -8.77 -5.45 -17.22
N ARG A 170 -8.74 -6.78 -17.28
CA ARG A 170 -9.91 -7.59 -17.73
C ARG A 170 -11.12 -7.43 -16.80
N GLN A 171 -10.91 -7.17 -15.51
CA GLN A 171 -11.97 -6.85 -14.56
C GLN A 171 -12.49 -5.41 -14.69
N GLY A 172 -11.86 -4.59 -15.54
CA GLY A 172 -12.26 -3.21 -15.81
C GLY A 172 -11.58 -2.17 -14.93
N CYS A 173 -10.53 -2.52 -14.18
CA CYS A 173 -9.71 -1.55 -13.46
C CYS A 173 -8.90 -0.68 -14.42
N VAL A 174 -8.60 0.55 -14.00
CA VAL A 174 -7.65 1.45 -14.68
C VAL A 174 -6.25 1.17 -14.13
N VAL A 175 -5.52 0.27 -14.80
CA VAL A 175 -4.23 -0.21 -14.30
C VAL A 175 -3.07 0.47 -15.02
N ASP A 176 -2.26 1.18 -14.25
CA ASP A 176 -0.94 1.65 -14.61
C ASP A 176 0.08 0.65 -14.08
N SER A 177 0.91 0.07 -14.94
CA SER A 177 1.90 -0.94 -14.54
C SER A 177 3.27 -0.63 -15.11
N GLU A 178 4.30 -0.76 -14.27
CA GLU A 178 5.66 -0.40 -14.61
C GLU A 178 6.70 -1.36 -14.02
N THR A 179 7.63 -1.80 -14.87
CA THR A 179 8.85 -2.51 -14.43
C THR A 179 10.02 -1.54 -14.41
N VAL A 180 10.57 -1.27 -13.23
CA VAL A 180 11.64 -0.30 -13.02
C VAL A 180 12.99 -0.93 -13.33
N ALA A 181 13.60 -0.51 -14.44
CA ALA A 181 14.87 -1.04 -14.90
C ALA A 181 16.00 -0.80 -13.88
N GLY A 182 16.81 -1.84 -13.63
CA GLY A 182 17.97 -1.79 -12.75
C GLY A 182 17.65 -1.73 -11.25
N ASP A 183 16.40 -1.88 -10.87
CA ASP A 183 16.02 -1.87 -9.45
C ASP A 183 15.63 -3.27 -8.95
N ILE A 184 15.72 -3.44 -7.64
CA ILE A 184 15.52 -4.68 -6.89
C ILE A 184 14.32 -4.57 -5.95
N HIS A 185 13.98 -5.65 -5.23
CA HIS A 185 12.86 -5.71 -4.29
C HIS A 185 12.80 -4.55 -3.29
N SER A 186 13.95 -4.10 -2.81
CA SER A 186 14.04 -3.04 -1.80
C SER A 186 13.89 -1.62 -2.36
N MET A 187 13.79 -1.43 -3.70
CA MET A 187 13.60 -0.13 -4.35
C MET A 187 14.72 0.88 -4.04
N LEU A 188 15.96 0.39 -3.85
CA LEU A 188 17.09 1.21 -3.37
C LEU A 188 17.95 1.82 -4.48
N ALA A 189 17.88 1.29 -5.71
CA ALA A 189 18.68 1.83 -6.82
C ALA A 189 18.12 3.18 -7.32
N ARG A 190 16.79 3.32 -7.32
CA ARG A 190 16.11 4.54 -7.80
C ARG A 190 15.06 5.06 -6.80
N PRO A 191 15.36 5.28 -5.52
CA PRO A 191 14.35 5.53 -4.49
C PRO A 191 13.52 6.79 -4.78
N ARG A 192 14.16 7.86 -5.28
CA ARG A 192 13.43 9.11 -5.63
C ARG A 192 12.42 8.90 -6.76
N TYR A 193 12.71 8.00 -7.69
CA TYR A 193 11.78 7.66 -8.78
C TYR A 193 10.51 7.01 -8.23
N TRP A 194 10.65 5.97 -7.40
CA TRP A 194 9.54 5.29 -6.75
C TRP A 194 8.69 6.25 -5.91
N HIS A 195 9.35 7.07 -5.08
CA HIS A 195 8.65 8.01 -4.21
C HIS A 195 7.83 9.02 -5.01
N ARG A 196 8.42 9.58 -6.08
CA ARG A 196 7.73 10.54 -6.95
C ARG A 196 6.55 9.87 -7.67
N ARG A 197 6.80 8.73 -8.29
CA ARG A 197 5.80 8.02 -9.09
C ARG A 197 4.56 7.65 -8.27
N VAL A 198 4.76 7.12 -7.06
CA VAL A 198 3.67 6.82 -6.12
C VAL A 198 2.98 8.08 -5.65
N ALA A 199 3.72 9.15 -5.33
CA ALA A 199 3.12 10.39 -4.87
C ALA A 199 2.28 11.06 -5.97
N ASP A 200 2.75 11.06 -7.22
CA ASP A 200 2.01 11.59 -8.38
C ASP A 200 0.73 10.78 -8.62
N PHE A 201 0.82 9.43 -8.59
CA PHE A 201 -0.34 8.56 -8.70
C PHE A 201 -1.37 8.86 -7.62
N VAL A 202 -0.96 8.85 -6.35
CA VAL A 202 -1.88 9.08 -5.23
C VAL A 202 -2.54 10.46 -5.33
N VAL A 203 -1.76 11.50 -5.59
CA VAL A 203 -2.29 12.86 -5.66
C VAL A 203 -3.29 13.01 -6.80
N SER A 204 -3.04 12.40 -7.97
CA SER A 204 -3.97 12.45 -9.09
C SER A 204 -5.33 11.83 -8.79
N GLN A 205 -5.40 10.84 -7.88
CA GLN A 205 -6.67 10.20 -7.52
C GLN A 205 -7.57 11.08 -6.64
N PHE A 206 -6.98 12.06 -5.96
CA PHE A 206 -7.69 12.97 -5.05
C PHE A 206 -7.76 14.42 -5.55
N SER A 207 -7.08 14.71 -6.65
CA SER A 207 -7.28 15.98 -7.34
C SER A 207 -8.64 15.89 -8.03
N SER A 208 -9.62 16.66 -7.56
CA SER A 208 -10.87 16.85 -8.30
C SER A 208 -10.50 17.32 -9.71
N ALA A 209 -11.09 16.70 -10.73
CA ALA A 209 -11.10 17.31 -12.05
C ALA A 209 -11.77 18.69 -11.88
N ALA A 210 -10.96 19.74 -12.08
CA ALA A 210 -11.46 21.10 -12.10
C ALA A 210 -12.35 21.30 -13.34
#